data_17b0aa415b1c6327b9a2540202c809cc
#
_entry.id   17b0aa415b1c6327b9a2540202c809cc
#
_cell.length_a   1.000
_cell.length_b   1.000
_cell.length_c   1.000
_cell.angle_alpha   90.00
_cell.angle_beta   90.00
_cell.angle_gamma   90.00
#
_symmetry.space_group_name_H-M   'P 1'
#
loop_
_entity.id
_entity.type
_entity.pdbx_description
1 polymer ?
#
loop_
_entity_poly.entity_id
_entity_poly.type
_entity_poly.pdbx_seq_one_letter_code
_entity_poly.pdbx_strand_id
1 'polypeptide(L)'
;MNQLELKKVSVSHAQGLQRNTVVHDIDLTVEAGECFGLVGPSGCGKSSLLWVLAGLNPHWEGDIRLFGEPLESGKVFTGDLRRRVQMVFQDPYASLHPKHRLRRTLAEPLKLLGIRDIDDRIREGFKQVGLTENMIDRYPHQLSGGQRQRVAIIRALLLEPKLLLLDEPTSALDMSVQAEILNLLNDLKASRDLTMIMVSHDPDVIDYMCDHAVTMKAGRIDEEKYYR
;
A
#
# COMPACT_ATOMS: atom_id res chain seq x y z
N MET A 1 11.13 -15.97 -6.00
CA MET A 1 10.90 -16.39 -4.59
C MET A 1 9.62 -15.70 -4.12
N ASN A 2 8.67 -16.44 -3.57
CA ASN A 2 7.37 -15.88 -3.22
C ASN A 2 7.50 -14.85 -2.08
N GLN A 3 7.00 -13.66 -2.31
CA GLN A 3 6.95 -12.55 -1.34
C GLN A 3 5.72 -12.66 -0.45
N LEU A 4 4.60 -13.10 -1.05
CA LEU A 4 3.32 -13.34 -0.41
C LEU A 4 2.73 -14.66 -0.90
N GLU A 5 2.19 -15.45 0.03
CA GLU A 5 1.36 -16.62 -0.28
C GLU A 5 0.10 -16.57 0.60
N LEU A 6 -1.05 -16.73 -0.03
CA LEU A 6 -2.35 -16.88 0.62
C LEU A 6 -2.91 -18.27 0.26
N LYS A 7 -3.42 -18.99 1.26
CA LYS A 7 -4.10 -20.28 1.06
C LYS A 7 -5.40 -20.30 1.84
N LYS A 8 -6.51 -20.37 1.11
CA LYS A 8 -7.89 -20.38 1.63
C LYS A 8 -8.15 -19.24 2.60
N VAL A 9 -7.68 -18.05 2.27
CA VAL A 9 -7.79 -16.88 3.15
C VAL A 9 -9.19 -16.30 3.07
N SER A 10 -9.85 -16.20 4.22
CA SER A 10 -11.13 -15.51 4.39
C SER A 10 -10.98 -14.35 5.37
N VAL A 11 -11.62 -13.20 5.07
CA VAL A 11 -11.48 -11.98 5.87
C VAL A 11 -12.84 -11.55 6.39
N SER A 12 -12.88 -11.23 7.68
CA SER A 12 -14.09 -10.75 8.36
C SER A 12 -13.92 -9.36 8.96
N HIS A 13 -15.02 -8.62 9.06
CA HIS A 13 -15.10 -7.39 9.82
C HIS A 13 -15.99 -7.59 11.05
N ALA A 14 -15.57 -7.03 12.19
CA ALA A 14 -16.37 -7.02 13.40
C ALA A 14 -17.46 -5.95 13.27
N GLN A 15 -18.72 -6.35 13.39
CA GLN A 15 -19.88 -5.47 13.52
C GLN A 15 -20.57 -5.76 14.86
N GLY A 16 -20.12 -5.11 15.94
CA GLY A 16 -20.56 -5.43 17.29
C GLY A 16 -20.20 -6.86 17.70
N LEU A 17 -21.17 -7.69 18.03
CA LEU A 17 -20.98 -9.09 18.40
C LEU A 17 -20.98 -10.06 17.20
N GLN A 18 -21.29 -9.59 16.00
CA GLN A 18 -21.30 -10.41 14.79
C GLN A 18 -20.06 -10.13 13.93
N ARG A 19 -19.58 -11.18 13.25
CA ARG A 19 -18.55 -11.08 12.22
C ARG A 19 -19.20 -11.25 10.85
N ASN A 20 -18.95 -10.31 9.96
CA ASN A 20 -19.37 -10.39 8.57
C ASN A 20 -18.16 -10.73 7.71
N THR A 21 -18.16 -11.90 7.09
CA THR A 21 -17.11 -12.32 6.16
C THR A 21 -17.32 -11.63 4.81
N VAL A 22 -16.31 -10.92 4.35
CA VAL A 22 -16.34 -10.12 3.12
C VAL A 22 -15.39 -10.62 2.04
N VAL A 23 -14.44 -11.50 2.41
CA VAL A 23 -13.52 -12.19 1.50
C VAL A 23 -13.56 -13.67 1.82
N HIS A 24 -13.62 -14.52 0.80
CA HIS A 24 -13.86 -15.95 0.94
C HIS A 24 -12.85 -16.78 0.16
N ASP A 25 -12.12 -17.66 0.85
CA ASP A 25 -11.28 -18.72 0.28
C ASP A 25 -10.32 -18.23 -0.83
N ILE A 26 -9.55 -17.18 -0.55
CA ILE A 26 -8.57 -16.64 -1.50
C ILE A 26 -7.30 -17.49 -1.49
N ASP A 27 -6.94 -17.99 -2.65
CA ASP A 27 -5.63 -18.57 -2.96
C ASP A 27 -4.90 -17.62 -3.91
N LEU A 28 -3.67 -17.20 -3.55
CA LEU A 28 -2.94 -16.17 -4.27
C LEU A 28 -1.46 -16.23 -3.93
N THR A 29 -0.61 -16.01 -4.93
CA THR A 29 0.84 -15.90 -4.76
C THR A 29 1.35 -14.65 -5.46
N VAL A 30 2.27 -13.91 -4.82
CA VAL A 30 2.96 -12.74 -5.40
C VAL A 30 4.46 -12.98 -5.31
N GLU A 31 5.17 -12.80 -6.42
CA GLU A 31 6.63 -12.95 -6.47
C GLU A 31 7.35 -11.67 -6.00
N ALA A 32 8.61 -11.83 -5.59
CA ALA A 32 9.44 -10.69 -5.22
C ALA A 32 9.73 -9.80 -6.45
N GLY A 33 9.59 -8.47 -6.28
CA GLY A 33 9.78 -7.48 -7.34
C GLY A 33 8.59 -7.32 -8.29
N GLU A 34 7.53 -8.11 -8.13
CA GLU A 34 6.30 -8.05 -8.93
C GLU A 34 5.41 -6.86 -8.51
N CYS A 35 4.69 -6.29 -9.48
CA CYS A 35 3.52 -5.47 -9.22
C CYS A 35 2.27 -6.30 -9.49
N PHE A 36 1.57 -6.66 -8.43
CA PHE A 36 0.36 -7.48 -8.47
C PHE A 36 -0.90 -6.63 -8.35
N GLY A 37 -1.86 -6.83 -9.24
CA GLY A 37 -3.12 -6.09 -9.30
C GLY A 37 -4.31 -6.82 -8.65
N LEU A 38 -5.09 -6.11 -7.84
CA LEU A 38 -6.41 -6.53 -7.38
C LEU A 38 -7.48 -5.64 -8.01
N VAL A 39 -8.24 -6.19 -8.95
CA VAL A 39 -9.29 -5.48 -9.70
C VAL A 39 -10.66 -5.92 -9.24
N GLY A 40 -11.65 -5.07 -9.38
CA GLY A 40 -13.05 -5.44 -9.15
C GLY A 40 -13.92 -4.27 -8.67
N PRO A 41 -15.23 -4.44 -8.63
CA PRO A 41 -16.17 -3.40 -8.22
C PRO A 41 -15.95 -2.95 -6.76
N SER A 42 -16.44 -1.76 -6.43
CA SER A 42 -16.40 -1.27 -5.05
C SER A 42 -17.15 -2.22 -4.12
N GLY A 43 -16.59 -2.45 -2.92
CA GLY A 43 -17.18 -3.33 -1.92
C GLY A 43 -16.94 -4.83 -2.14
N CYS A 44 -16.21 -5.28 -3.16
CA CYS A 44 -15.94 -6.71 -3.37
C CYS A 44 -14.85 -7.31 -2.46
N GLY A 45 -14.25 -6.54 -1.53
CA GLY A 45 -13.32 -7.05 -0.54
C GLY A 45 -11.84 -6.69 -0.74
N LYS A 46 -11.45 -5.99 -1.83
CA LYS A 46 -10.04 -5.65 -2.15
C LYS A 46 -9.31 -4.94 -1.01
N SER A 47 -9.84 -3.80 -0.54
CA SER A 47 -9.22 -3.05 0.56
C SER A 47 -9.22 -3.84 1.87
N SER A 48 -10.24 -4.70 2.10
CA SER A 48 -10.27 -5.58 3.27
C SER A 48 -9.10 -6.57 3.27
N LEU A 49 -8.78 -7.14 2.11
CA LEU A 49 -7.62 -8.00 1.95
C LEU A 49 -6.31 -7.21 2.16
N LEU A 50 -6.19 -6.00 1.56
CA LEU A 50 -5.03 -5.14 1.80
C LEU A 50 -4.83 -4.82 3.28
N TRP A 51 -5.91 -4.54 4.02
CA TRP A 51 -5.81 -4.23 5.46
C TRP A 51 -5.33 -5.42 6.29
N VAL A 52 -5.66 -6.65 5.90
CA VAL A 52 -5.07 -7.86 6.52
C VAL A 52 -3.57 -7.90 6.25
N LEU A 53 -3.15 -7.69 4.98
CA LEU A 53 -1.75 -7.69 4.58
C LEU A 53 -0.94 -6.53 5.17
N ALA A 54 -1.59 -5.43 5.54
CA ALA A 54 -1.00 -4.30 6.27
C ALA A 54 -0.95 -4.51 7.80
N GLY A 55 -1.52 -5.62 8.31
CA GLY A 55 -1.66 -5.88 9.74
C GLY A 55 -2.67 -4.95 10.44
N LEU A 56 -3.58 -4.32 9.68
CA LEU A 56 -4.61 -3.41 10.20
C LEU A 56 -5.91 -4.13 10.55
N ASN A 57 -6.21 -5.25 9.90
CA ASN A 57 -7.33 -6.12 10.24
C ASN A 57 -6.80 -7.49 10.72
N PRO A 58 -6.95 -7.81 12.01
CA PRO A 58 -6.47 -9.09 12.56
C PRO A 58 -7.47 -10.24 12.36
N HIS A 59 -8.67 -9.98 11.80
CA HIS A 59 -9.76 -10.96 11.71
C HIS A 59 -9.77 -11.66 10.36
N TRP A 60 -8.96 -12.70 10.25
CA TRP A 60 -8.87 -13.54 9.06
C TRP A 60 -8.65 -15.01 9.45
N GLU A 61 -8.94 -15.93 8.52
CA GLU A 61 -8.76 -17.37 8.63
C GLU A 61 -8.00 -17.88 7.38
N GLY A 62 -7.44 -19.08 7.45
CA GLY A 62 -6.57 -19.64 6.40
C GLY A 62 -5.09 -19.44 6.71
N ASP A 63 -4.23 -19.63 5.71
CA ASP A 63 -2.78 -19.49 5.84
C ASP A 63 -2.27 -18.28 5.05
N ILE A 64 -1.53 -17.40 5.72
CA ILE A 64 -0.81 -16.28 5.10
C ILE A 64 0.68 -16.41 5.40
N ARG A 65 1.51 -16.35 4.36
CA ARG A 65 2.96 -16.22 4.49
C ARG A 65 3.43 -14.93 3.85
N LEU A 66 4.19 -14.14 4.61
CA LEU A 66 4.89 -12.95 4.12
C LEU A 66 6.40 -13.18 4.25
N PHE A 67 7.13 -12.96 3.15
CA PHE A 67 8.59 -13.15 3.12
C PHE A 67 9.02 -14.57 3.53
N GLY A 68 8.18 -15.58 3.25
CA GLY A 68 8.39 -16.97 3.67
C GLY A 68 7.97 -17.30 5.10
N GLU A 69 7.66 -16.29 5.94
CA GLU A 69 7.29 -16.45 7.34
C GLU A 69 5.76 -16.51 7.50
N PRO A 70 5.21 -17.46 8.29
CA PRO A 70 3.77 -17.52 8.53
C PRO A 70 3.31 -16.34 9.39
N LEU A 71 2.16 -15.75 9.04
CA LEU A 71 1.47 -14.79 9.88
C LEU A 71 0.53 -15.50 10.85
N GLU A 72 0.32 -14.90 12.01
CA GLU A 72 -0.64 -15.39 13.00
C GLU A 72 -1.86 -14.47 13.04
N SER A 73 -3.06 -15.05 12.81
CA SER A 73 -4.33 -14.33 12.94
C SER A 73 -4.51 -13.80 14.37
N GLY A 74 -5.09 -12.62 14.50
CA GLY A 74 -5.28 -11.96 15.80
C GLY A 74 -4.06 -11.18 16.31
N LYS A 75 -2.90 -11.29 15.66
CA LYS A 75 -1.69 -10.54 16.05
C LYS A 75 -1.48 -9.29 15.19
N VAL A 76 -1.01 -8.23 15.83
CA VAL A 76 -0.63 -6.97 15.17
C VAL A 76 0.82 -7.06 14.70
N PHE A 77 1.12 -6.49 13.55
CA PHE A 77 2.50 -6.39 13.07
C PHE A 77 3.35 -5.54 14.01
N THR A 78 4.52 -6.06 14.36
CA THR A 78 5.50 -5.38 15.22
C THR A 78 6.90 -5.44 14.59
N GLY A 79 7.81 -4.59 15.09
CA GLY A 79 9.22 -4.64 14.75
C GLY A 79 9.50 -4.54 13.24
N ASP A 80 10.30 -5.47 12.75
CA ASP A 80 10.78 -5.47 11.36
C ASP A 80 9.66 -5.71 10.35
N LEU A 81 8.67 -6.56 10.66
CA LEU A 81 7.55 -6.80 9.75
C LEU A 81 6.76 -5.51 9.47
N ARG A 82 6.53 -4.70 10.51
CA ARG A 82 5.86 -3.39 10.35
C ARG A 82 6.67 -2.42 9.49
N ARG A 83 7.99 -2.50 9.49
CA ARG A 83 8.87 -1.72 8.62
C ARG A 83 8.81 -2.22 7.17
N ARG A 84 8.86 -3.54 6.98
CA ARG A 84 8.94 -4.18 5.65
C ARG A 84 7.65 -4.10 4.85
N VAL A 85 6.49 -3.96 5.52
CA VAL A 85 5.18 -3.79 4.86
C VAL A 85 4.67 -2.39 5.13
N GLN A 86 4.46 -1.63 4.06
CA GLN A 86 3.91 -0.28 4.16
C GLN A 86 2.69 -0.13 3.25
N MET A 87 1.82 0.82 3.56
CA MET A 87 0.59 1.06 2.82
C MET A 87 0.41 2.53 2.47
N VAL A 88 0.01 2.80 1.24
CA VAL A 88 -0.50 4.09 0.75
C VAL A 88 -2.01 3.96 0.64
N PHE A 89 -2.72 4.79 1.38
CA PHE A 89 -4.18 4.78 1.44
C PHE A 89 -4.80 5.60 0.32
N GLN A 90 -6.04 5.30 -0.02
CA GLN A 90 -6.84 5.96 -1.04
C GLN A 90 -6.94 7.49 -0.82
N ASP A 91 -7.16 7.93 0.43
CA ASP A 91 -7.21 9.35 0.78
C ASP A 91 -5.88 9.80 1.41
N PRO A 92 -5.03 10.51 0.65
CA PRO A 92 -3.77 11.02 1.18
C PRO A 92 -3.98 12.10 2.25
N TYR A 93 -5.11 12.83 2.21
CA TYR A 93 -5.40 13.86 3.19
C TYR A 93 -5.71 13.25 4.56
N ALA A 94 -6.52 12.18 4.61
CA ALA A 94 -6.81 11.46 5.84
C ALA A 94 -5.57 10.77 6.43
N SER A 95 -4.58 10.42 5.60
CA SER A 95 -3.33 9.80 6.05
C SER A 95 -2.32 10.78 6.67
N LEU A 96 -2.49 12.11 6.47
CA LEU A 96 -1.61 13.15 6.97
C LEU A 96 -2.31 13.97 8.07
N HIS A 97 -1.69 14.08 9.25
CA HIS A 97 -2.30 14.82 10.35
C HIS A 97 -2.41 16.33 10.01
N PRO A 98 -3.62 16.93 9.95
CA PRO A 98 -3.85 18.27 9.37
C PRO A 98 -3.13 19.40 10.11
N LYS A 99 -2.84 19.22 11.39
CA LYS A 99 -2.17 20.21 12.25
C LYS A 99 -0.67 19.98 12.41
N HIS A 100 -0.10 18.94 11.76
CA HIS A 100 1.34 18.71 11.79
C HIS A 100 1.98 19.21 10.49
N ARG A 101 3.17 19.81 10.60
CA ARG A 101 4.02 20.05 9.43
C ARG A 101 4.49 18.71 8.87
N LEU A 102 4.78 18.68 7.56
CA LEU A 102 5.21 17.46 6.88
C LEU A 102 6.45 16.85 7.54
N ARG A 103 7.44 17.66 7.90
CA ARG A 103 8.62 17.21 8.66
C ARG A 103 8.25 16.37 9.86
N ARG A 104 7.30 16.80 10.69
CA ARG A 104 6.86 16.06 11.87
C ARG A 104 6.21 14.74 11.51
N THR A 105 5.28 14.78 10.55
CA THR A 105 4.54 13.58 10.09
C THR A 105 5.47 12.52 9.48
N LEU A 106 6.48 12.94 8.72
CA LEU A 106 7.45 12.04 8.09
C LEU A 106 8.51 11.53 9.07
N ALA A 107 8.90 12.35 10.06
CA ALA A 107 9.86 11.96 11.07
C ALA A 107 9.29 10.95 12.10
N GLU A 108 7.99 10.95 12.33
CA GLU A 108 7.36 10.14 13.38
C GLU A 108 7.60 8.64 13.21
N PRO A 109 7.34 7.99 12.06
CA PRO A 109 7.60 6.56 11.88
C PRO A 109 9.09 6.22 11.97
N LEU A 110 9.98 7.10 11.52
CA LEU A 110 11.42 6.90 11.62
C LEU A 110 11.88 6.90 13.07
N LYS A 111 11.37 7.85 13.88
CA LYS A 111 11.66 7.95 15.32
C LYS A 111 11.17 6.71 16.09
N LEU A 112 9.95 6.25 15.78
CA LEU A 112 9.35 5.07 16.44
C LEU A 112 10.18 3.80 16.21
N LEU A 113 10.84 3.70 15.06
CA LEU A 113 11.69 2.56 14.71
C LEU A 113 13.19 2.79 15.03
N GLY A 114 13.54 3.91 15.67
CA GLY A 114 14.92 4.22 16.05
C GLY A 114 15.84 4.49 14.85
N ILE A 115 15.30 4.86 13.68
CA ILE A 115 16.07 5.15 12.47
C ILE A 115 16.79 6.49 12.65
N ARG A 116 18.06 6.55 12.26
CA ARG A 116 18.91 7.74 12.33
C ARG A 116 18.84 8.55 11.02
N ASP A 117 19.47 9.73 11.02
CA ASP A 117 19.62 10.61 9.85
C ASP A 117 18.27 11.02 9.22
N ILE A 118 17.30 11.30 10.10
CA ILE A 118 15.89 11.53 9.74
C ILE A 118 15.73 12.68 8.74
N ASP A 119 16.42 13.81 8.98
CA ASP A 119 16.27 14.99 8.12
C ASP A 119 16.85 14.74 6.71
N ASP A 120 17.97 14.03 6.62
CA ASP A 120 18.58 13.70 5.32
C ASP A 120 17.72 12.70 4.55
N ARG A 121 17.16 11.70 5.23
CA ARG A 121 16.20 10.77 4.62
C ARG A 121 14.95 11.47 4.11
N ILE A 122 14.42 12.44 4.86
CA ILE A 122 13.27 13.22 4.42
C ILE A 122 13.61 14.05 3.18
N ARG A 123 14.76 14.76 3.15
CA ARG A 123 15.20 15.53 1.98
C ARG A 123 15.36 14.65 0.75
N GLU A 124 16.03 13.52 0.90
CA GLU A 124 16.22 12.57 -0.21
C GLU A 124 14.87 12.01 -0.68
N GLY A 125 13.94 11.67 0.23
CA GLY A 125 12.58 11.28 -0.12
C GLY A 125 11.84 12.33 -0.94
N PHE A 126 11.93 13.61 -0.58
CA PHE A 126 11.34 14.71 -1.35
C PHE A 126 11.91 14.80 -2.76
N LYS A 127 13.22 14.69 -2.89
CA LYS A 127 13.92 14.68 -4.19
C LYS A 127 13.46 13.51 -5.07
N GLN A 128 13.36 12.31 -4.50
CA GLN A 128 12.94 11.10 -5.23
C GLN A 128 11.53 11.20 -5.82
N VAL A 129 10.63 11.90 -5.17
CA VAL A 129 9.26 12.10 -5.69
C VAL A 129 9.07 13.43 -6.42
N GLY A 130 10.15 14.14 -6.73
CA GLY A 130 10.10 15.40 -7.46
C GLY A 130 9.49 16.58 -6.68
N LEU A 131 9.54 16.57 -5.36
CA LEU A 131 9.11 17.67 -4.51
C LEU A 131 10.31 18.51 -4.06
N THR A 132 10.10 19.83 -3.88
CA THR A 132 11.15 20.74 -3.43
C THR A 132 11.25 20.75 -1.90
N GLU A 133 12.47 20.87 -1.39
CA GLU A 133 12.76 20.84 0.06
C GLU A 133 12.02 21.93 0.87
N ASN A 134 11.73 23.07 0.25
CA ASN A 134 10.98 24.16 0.92
C ASN A 134 9.55 23.77 1.31
N MET A 135 9.04 22.66 0.81
CA MET A 135 7.73 22.12 1.18
C MET A 135 7.76 21.31 2.49
N ILE A 136 8.92 20.87 2.97
CA ILE A 136 9.07 20.02 4.16
C ILE A 136 8.43 20.65 5.41
N ASP A 137 8.45 21.97 5.52
CA ASP A 137 7.89 22.69 6.67
C ASP A 137 6.46 23.20 6.44
N ARG A 138 5.82 22.84 5.33
CA ARG A 138 4.41 23.14 5.05
C ARG A 138 3.47 22.21 5.82
N TYR A 139 2.20 22.63 5.89
CA TYR A 139 1.08 21.83 6.38
C TYR A 139 0.38 21.14 5.20
N PRO A 140 -0.32 19.99 5.41
CA PRO A 140 -1.01 19.27 4.34
C PRO A 140 -1.99 20.13 3.52
N HIS A 141 -2.69 21.08 4.15
CA HIS A 141 -3.64 21.97 3.46
C HIS A 141 -2.97 22.97 2.50
N GLN A 142 -1.65 23.14 2.59
CA GLN A 142 -0.87 24.03 1.70
C GLN A 142 -0.36 23.31 0.44
N LEU A 143 -0.73 22.05 0.24
CA LEU A 143 -0.31 21.21 -0.87
C LEU A 143 -1.47 20.95 -1.84
N SER A 144 -1.16 20.77 -3.14
CA SER A 144 -2.11 20.21 -4.12
C SER A 144 -2.41 18.73 -3.83
N GLY A 145 -3.43 18.17 -4.47
CA GLY A 145 -3.77 16.73 -4.36
C GLY A 145 -2.59 15.83 -4.71
N GLY A 146 -1.96 16.04 -5.87
CA GLY A 146 -0.80 15.27 -6.30
C GLY A 146 0.42 15.44 -5.40
N GLN A 147 0.66 16.65 -4.85
CA GLN A 147 1.73 16.86 -3.88
C GLN A 147 1.47 16.10 -2.58
N ARG A 148 0.23 16.06 -2.09
CA ARG A 148 -0.14 15.25 -0.91
C ARG A 148 0.06 13.76 -1.17
N GLN A 149 -0.32 13.28 -2.36
CA GLN A 149 -0.11 11.89 -2.75
C GLN A 149 1.38 11.52 -2.77
N ARG A 150 2.23 12.37 -3.35
CA ARG A 150 3.69 12.18 -3.31
C ARG A 150 4.23 12.13 -1.89
N VAL A 151 3.71 12.97 -0.98
CA VAL A 151 4.09 12.95 0.45
C VAL A 151 3.62 11.65 1.14
N ALA A 152 2.43 11.14 0.83
CA ALA A 152 1.96 9.85 1.35
C ALA A 152 2.84 8.68 0.87
N ILE A 153 3.28 8.73 -0.40
CA ILE A 153 4.24 7.77 -0.96
C ILE A 153 5.60 7.87 -0.24
N ILE A 154 6.17 9.09 -0.08
CA ILE A 154 7.43 9.27 0.69
C ILE A 154 7.30 8.63 2.06
N ARG A 155 6.23 8.93 2.79
CA ARG A 155 6.01 8.44 4.15
C ARG A 155 6.14 6.92 4.24
N ALA A 156 5.59 6.20 3.27
CA ALA A 156 5.72 4.75 3.19
C ALA A 156 7.16 4.31 2.84
N LEU A 157 7.80 5.00 1.88
CA LEU A 157 9.13 4.63 1.35
C LEU A 157 10.29 4.97 2.28
N LEU A 158 10.13 5.92 3.21
CA LEU A 158 11.16 6.29 4.20
C LEU A 158 11.59 5.11 5.09
N LEU A 159 10.72 4.12 5.24
CA LEU A 159 10.98 2.91 6.00
C LEU A 159 11.67 1.80 5.20
N GLU A 160 11.94 2.06 3.89
CA GLU A 160 12.55 1.09 2.98
C GLU A 160 11.81 -0.26 2.97
N PRO A 161 10.50 -0.24 2.63
CA PRO A 161 9.69 -1.45 2.65
C PRO A 161 10.13 -2.44 1.57
N LYS A 162 9.82 -3.71 1.78
CA LYS A 162 9.94 -4.78 0.77
C LYS A 162 8.62 -5.04 0.05
N LEU A 163 7.49 -4.69 0.70
CA LEU A 163 6.15 -4.77 0.14
C LEU A 163 5.43 -3.45 0.34
N LEU A 164 4.95 -2.86 -0.75
CA LEU A 164 4.15 -1.66 -0.77
C LEU A 164 2.72 -1.99 -1.21
N LEU A 165 1.78 -1.74 -0.32
CA LEU A 165 0.35 -1.90 -0.57
C LEU A 165 -0.23 -0.55 -1.02
N LEU A 166 -0.92 -0.53 -2.16
CA LEU A 166 -1.46 0.65 -2.81
C LEU A 166 -2.98 0.53 -2.93
N ASP A 167 -3.71 1.22 -2.09
CA ASP A 167 -5.19 1.22 -2.11
C ASP A 167 -5.68 2.41 -2.93
N GLU A 168 -6.03 2.18 -4.19
CA GLU A 168 -6.50 3.18 -5.16
C GLU A 168 -5.66 4.47 -5.18
N PRO A 169 -4.33 4.39 -5.39
CA PRO A 169 -3.41 5.49 -5.11
C PRO A 169 -3.60 6.73 -6.00
N THR A 170 -4.43 6.65 -7.04
CA THR A 170 -4.63 7.73 -8.02
C THR A 170 -6.10 8.10 -8.25
N SER A 171 -7.05 7.45 -7.58
CA SER A 171 -8.49 7.61 -7.84
C SER A 171 -9.05 9.03 -7.59
N ALA A 172 -8.40 9.82 -6.74
CA ALA A 172 -8.80 11.20 -6.41
C ALA A 172 -8.03 12.28 -7.19
N LEU A 173 -7.27 11.90 -8.24
CA LEU A 173 -6.40 12.80 -9.00
C LEU A 173 -6.93 12.99 -10.43
N ASP A 174 -6.61 14.12 -11.04
CA ASP A 174 -6.83 14.33 -12.47
C ASP A 174 -5.88 13.45 -13.30
N MET A 175 -6.24 13.21 -14.58
CA MET A 175 -5.54 12.27 -15.46
C MET A 175 -4.04 12.59 -15.62
N SER A 176 -3.67 13.87 -15.65
CA SER A 176 -2.27 14.25 -15.85
C SER A 176 -1.43 13.94 -14.62
N VAL A 177 -1.94 14.27 -13.44
CA VAL A 177 -1.30 13.98 -12.16
C VAL A 177 -1.31 12.48 -11.86
N GLN A 178 -2.38 11.76 -12.25
CA GLN A 178 -2.42 10.29 -12.18
C GLN A 178 -1.26 9.67 -12.95
N ALA A 179 -1.07 10.05 -14.23
CA ALA A 179 0.04 9.52 -15.05
C ALA A 179 1.41 9.80 -14.40
N GLU A 180 1.62 10.99 -13.84
CA GLU A 180 2.87 11.32 -13.13
C GLU A 180 3.11 10.43 -11.90
N ILE A 181 2.06 10.13 -11.11
CA ILE A 181 2.17 9.25 -9.94
C ILE A 181 2.43 7.80 -10.34
N LEU A 182 1.78 7.31 -11.41
CA LEU A 182 2.01 5.95 -11.90
C LEU A 182 3.44 5.78 -12.43
N ASN A 183 3.96 6.75 -13.20
CA ASN A 183 5.34 6.76 -13.64
C ASN A 183 6.31 6.75 -12.46
N LEU A 184 6.08 7.60 -11.46
CA LEU A 184 6.87 7.63 -10.24
C LEU A 184 6.91 6.27 -9.54
N LEU A 185 5.77 5.59 -9.41
CA LEU A 185 5.70 4.26 -8.79
C LEU A 185 6.47 3.21 -9.61
N ASN A 186 6.42 3.25 -10.94
CA ASN A 186 7.20 2.38 -11.81
C ASN A 186 8.72 2.60 -11.65
N ASP A 187 9.17 3.86 -11.60
CA ASP A 187 10.57 4.20 -11.38
C ASP A 187 11.06 3.70 -10.00
N LEU A 188 10.22 3.85 -8.98
CA LEU A 188 10.51 3.37 -7.63
C LEU A 188 10.56 1.84 -7.55
N LYS A 189 9.66 1.13 -8.25
CA LYS A 189 9.70 -0.34 -8.38
C LYS A 189 11.03 -0.78 -8.98
N ALA A 190 11.39 -0.22 -10.13
CA ALA A 190 12.60 -0.59 -10.86
C ALA A 190 13.90 -0.32 -10.08
N SER A 191 13.95 0.80 -9.32
CA SER A 191 15.16 1.23 -8.60
C SER A 191 15.37 0.57 -7.25
N ARG A 192 14.35 -0.08 -6.64
CA ARG A 192 14.37 -0.54 -5.25
C ARG A 192 14.10 -2.03 -5.04
N ASP A 193 13.91 -2.82 -6.11
CA ASP A 193 13.46 -4.22 -6.00
C ASP A 193 12.22 -4.34 -5.09
N LEU A 194 11.25 -3.46 -5.32
CA LEU A 194 10.07 -3.28 -4.50
C LEU A 194 8.91 -4.10 -5.04
N THR A 195 8.37 -4.99 -4.22
CA THR A 195 7.11 -5.69 -4.53
C THR A 195 5.93 -4.77 -4.25
N MET A 196 4.96 -4.73 -5.15
CA MET A 196 3.77 -3.91 -4.99
C MET A 196 2.50 -4.75 -5.11
N ILE A 197 1.50 -4.45 -4.29
CA ILE A 197 0.13 -4.93 -4.48
C ILE A 197 -0.75 -3.70 -4.66
N MET A 198 -1.36 -3.57 -5.82
CA MET A 198 -2.16 -2.41 -6.19
C MET A 198 -3.64 -2.79 -6.31
N VAL A 199 -4.48 -2.05 -5.61
CA VAL A 199 -5.94 -2.06 -5.81
C VAL A 199 -6.30 -0.92 -6.74
N SER A 200 -7.08 -1.22 -7.78
CA SER A 200 -7.72 -0.23 -8.63
C SER A 200 -9.07 -0.75 -9.13
N HIS A 201 -9.98 0.15 -9.41
CA HIS A 201 -11.21 -0.12 -10.16
C HIS A 201 -11.06 0.23 -11.65
N ASP A 202 -9.93 0.84 -12.04
CA ASP A 202 -9.60 1.23 -13.41
C ASP A 202 -8.69 0.15 -14.04
N PRO A 203 -9.18 -0.60 -15.04
CA PRO A 203 -8.39 -1.62 -15.73
C PRO A 203 -7.15 -1.07 -16.43
N ASP A 204 -7.21 0.16 -16.96
CA ASP A 204 -6.10 0.76 -17.71
C ASP A 204 -4.91 1.04 -16.77
N VAL A 205 -5.18 1.42 -15.53
CA VAL A 205 -4.16 1.58 -14.48
C VAL A 205 -3.48 0.25 -14.17
N ILE A 206 -4.24 -0.82 -14.08
CA ILE A 206 -3.72 -2.16 -13.80
C ILE A 206 -2.90 -2.68 -14.98
N ASP A 207 -3.40 -2.55 -16.21
CA ASP A 207 -2.69 -2.95 -17.44
C ASP A 207 -1.35 -2.20 -17.59
N TYR A 208 -1.30 -0.95 -17.14
CA TYR A 208 -0.08 -0.13 -17.18
C TYR A 208 0.93 -0.50 -16.11
N MET A 209 0.49 -0.81 -14.89
CA MET A 209 1.34 -0.94 -13.70
C MET A 209 1.72 -2.38 -13.37
N CYS A 210 0.81 -3.33 -13.59
CA CYS A 210 0.91 -4.66 -13.02
C CYS A 210 1.50 -5.67 -14.00
N ASP A 211 2.27 -6.61 -13.46
CA ASP A 211 2.79 -7.75 -14.21
C ASP A 211 1.73 -8.86 -14.26
N HIS A 212 0.91 -8.94 -13.20
CA HIS A 212 -0.11 -9.96 -13.00
C HIS A 212 -1.26 -9.34 -12.18
N ALA A 213 -2.49 -9.74 -12.44
CA ALA A 213 -3.65 -9.29 -11.68
C ALA A 213 -4.74 -10.36 -11.55
N VAL A 214 -5.55 -10.23 -10.51
CA VAL A 214 -6.77 -11.00 -10.33
C VAL A 214 -7.98 -10.09 -10.23
N THR A 215 -9.09 -10.53 -10.81
CA THR A 215 -10.38 -9.88 -10.67
C THR A 215 -11.13 -10.48 -9.48
N MET A 216 -11.55 -9.62 -8.56
CA MET A 216 -12.37 -10.01 -7.41
C MET A 216 -13.84 -9.67 -7.64
N LYS A 217 -14.73 -10.62 -7.29
CA LYS A 217 -16.17 -10.44 -7.36
C LYS A 217 -16.82 -11.13 -6.15
N ALA A 218 -17.66 -10.39 -5.45
CA ALA A 218 -18.36 -10.90 -4.24
C ALA A 218 -17.43 -11.62 -3.24
N GLY A 219 -16.24 -11.06 -2.99
CA GLY A 219 -15.28 -11.59 -2.04
C GLY A 219 -14.44 -12.80 -2.53
N ARG A 220 -14.53 -13.18 -3.79
CA ARG A 220 -13.80 -14.31 -4.38
C ARG A 220 -12.98 -13.86 -5.59
N ILE A 221 -11.93 -14.62 -5.94
CA ILE A 221 -11.24 -14.48 -7.21
C ILE A 221 -12.15 -15.07 -8.30
N ASP A 222 -12.37 -14.29 -9.36
CA ASP A 222 -13.19 -14.64 -10.53
C ASP A 222 -12.30 -14.98 -11.73
N GLU A 223 -11.32 -14.14 -12.02
CA GLU A 223 -10.38 -14.29 -13.12
C GLU A 223 -8.95 -13.93 -12.71
N GLU A 224 -7.98 -14.50 -13.41
CA GLU A 224 -6.56 -14.23 -13.27
C GLU A 224 -5.98 -13.85 -14.63
N LYS A 225 -5.16 -12.80 -14.69
CA LYS A 225 -4.59 -12.28 -15.93
C LYS A 225 -3.11 -11.90 -15.74
N TYR A 226 -2.29 -12.35 -16.67
CA TYR A 226 -0.87 -12.00 -16.78
C TYR A 226 -0.70 -10.96 -17.90
N TYR A 227 0.11 -9.94 -17.68
CA TYR A 227 0.35 -8.84 -18.62
C TYR A 227 1.75 -8.85 -19.22
N ARG A 228 2.69 -9.55 -18.54
CA ARG A 228 4.10 -9.63 -18.98
C ARG A 228 4.70 -10.99 -18.65
#